data_ffea45a1847c02647289454775ec97c8
#
_entry.id   ffea45a1847c02647289454775ec97c8
#
_cell.length_a   1.000
_cell.length_b   1.000
_cell.length_c   1.000
_cell.angle_alpha   90.00
_cell.angle_beta   90.00
_cell.angle_gamma   90.00
#
_symmetry.space_group_name_H-M   'P 1'
#
loop_
_entity.id
_entity.type
_entity.pdbx_description
1 polymer ?
#
loop_
_entity_poly.entity_id
_entity_poly.type
_entity_poly.pdbx_seq_one_letter_code
_entity_poly.pdbx_strand_id
1 'polypeptide(L)'
;MKQINYKKLIIPNIPYVFFVYLFDKVGQATRLAPGADISEKILNITQGFSEAFSNALPSVHPLDLLIGIVGAVVIRLIVYVKGKNAKKYRKGAEYGSARWGNAEDIKPYIDPDFQNNIILTQTERLTMNSRPKQPKYARNKNVVVIGGSGSGKTRFFVKPNLMQLHSSYVLTDPKGTVLIECGKLLQRAGYRIKVLNTINFRKSMHYNPFVYIRSEKDVLKVVNTLIVNTKGEGEKSAEDFWVKAERLLYCALIGYIWYEAPAEEMNFTTLLELINASEAREDDEEYQSPVDLLFADLEERSPDHFAVKQYKKYKLAAGKTAKSILISCGARLAPFDIEELRELMSYDELELDTLGDRKTALFLIMSDTDDTFNFVIAILQSQLFNLLCDKADDEYNGKLPIHVRFLLDEFANIGQIPRFDKLIATIRSREMSASIILQSQSQLKAIYKDAAEIILDNADSTLFLGGRGKNAKDISDNLGRETIDSFNTSENRGTQVSHGLTYQKLGKELMTQDEIAVMDGGKCILQLRGVRPFLSDKYDITKHPNYKYLSDFDKRNAFDVERYMSTRPAIVKPDEAFDIYEIDLSDEDAAAEE
;
A
#
# COMPACT_ATOMS: atom_id res chain seq x y z
N MET A 1 -3.85 41.92 -4.94
CA MET A 1 -4.21 42.82 -3.84
C MET A 1 -5.05 42.03 -2.84
N LYS A 2 -4.60 41.84 -1.57
CA LYS A 2 -5.40 41.20 -0.53
C LYS A 2 -6.57 42.15 -0.19
N GLN A 3 -7.78 41.69 -0.38
CA GLN A 3 -8.98 42.44 0.07
C GLN A 3 -8.89 42.66 1.57
N ILE A 4 -8.81 43.91 1.99
CA ILE A 4 -8.79 44.31 3.41
C ILE A 4 -10.18 44.06 3.96
N ASN A 5 -10.29 43.13 4.91
CA ASN A 5 -11.54 42.84 5.59
C ASN A 5 -11.83 43.91 6.64
N TYR A 6 -12.54 44.99 6.25
CA TYR A 6 -12.86 46.15 7.11
C TYR A 6 -13.55 45.78 8.42
N LYS A 7 -14.39 44.72 8.45
CA LYS A 7 -15.02 44.23 9.68
C LYS A 7 -14.00 43.75 10.72
N LYS A 8 -12.92 43.11 10.27
CA LYS A 8 -11.81 42.67 11.16
C LYS A 8 -10.94 43.82 11.65
N LEU A 9 -10.96 44.97 10.94
CA LEU A 9 -10.17 46.14 11.34
C LEU A 9 -10.99 47.04 12.28
N ILE A 10 -12.26 47.30 12.01
CA ILE A 10 -13.09 48.29 12.73
C ILE A 10 -13.61 47.73 14.06
N ILE A 11 -14.24 46.55 14.07
CA ILE A 11 -14.92 46.01 15.25
C ILE A 11 -13.99 45.90 16.47
N PRO A 12 -12.75 45.36 16.37
CA PRO A 12 -11.84 45.25 17.53
C PRO A 12 -11.34 46.60 18.04
N ASN A 13 -11.45 47.66 17.26
CA ASN A 13 -10.92 48.97 17.61
C ASN A 13 -12.00 49.94 18.15
N ILE A 14 -13.30 49.60 18.06
CA ILE A 14 -14.38 50.39 18.65
C ILE A 14 -14.18 50.73 20.15
N PRO A 15 -13.77 49.79 21.02
CA PRO A 15 -13.53 50.08 22.44
C PRO A 15 -12.46 51.14 22.68
N TYR A 16 -11.49 51.29 21.75
CA TYR A 16 -10.39 52.26 21.93
C TYR A 16 -10.81 53.68 21.66
N VAL A 17 -11.93 53.92 20.98
CA VAL A 17 -12.55 55.26 20.84
C VAL A 17 -12.96 55.79 22.20
N PHE A 18 -13.48 54.94 23.08
CA PHE A 18 -13.79 55.30 24.43
C PHE A 18 -12.49 55.71 25.23
N PHE A 19 -11.40 55.03 25.02
CA PHE A 19 -10.12 55.36 25.64
C PHE A 19 -9.57 56.69 25.11
N VAL A 20 -9.77 57.02 23.81
CA VAL A 20 -9.41 58.33 23.28
C VAL A 20 -10.13 59.41 24.04
N TYR A 21 -11.46 59.29 24.25
CA TYR A 21 -12.25 60.21 25.03
C TYR A 21 -11.78 60.31 26.47
N LEU A 22 -11.50 59.19 27.14
CA LEU A 22 -11.07 59.18 28.53
C LEU A 22 -9.71 59.92 28.71
N PHE A 23 -8.73 59.64 27.85
CA PHE A 23 -7.43 60.28 27.94
C PHE A 23 -7.44 61.72 27.43
N ASP A 24 -8.34 62.10 26.51
CA ASP A 24 -8.61 63.45 26.16
C ASP A 24 -9.09 64.26 27.38
N LYS A 25 -10.01 63.69 28.18
CA LYS A 25 -10.46 64.25 29.45
C LYS A 25 -9.34 64.37 30.50
N VAL A 26 -8.42 63.40 30.53
CA VAL A 26 -7.22 63.49 31.38
C VAL A 26 -6.30 64.64 30.94
N GLY A 27 -6.10 64.79 29.64
CA GLY A 27 -5.36 65.91 29.04
C GLY A 27 -6.00 67.26 29.38
N GLN A 28 -7.30 67.38 29.21
CA GLN A 28 -8.12 68.54 29.57
C GLN A 28 -7.99 68.86 31.09
N ALA A 29 -8.11 67.86 31.95
CA ALA A 29 -7.97 68.02 33.40
C ALA A 29 -6.58 68.49 33.81
N THR A 30 -5.52 67.96 33.20
CA THR A 30 -4.15 68.41 33.42
C THR A 30 -3.90 69.86 32.97
N ARG A 31 -4.49 70.26 31.88
CA ARG A 31 -4.40 71.64 31.36
C ARG A 31 -5.17 72.65 32.25
N LEU A 32 -6.36 72.30 32.72
CA LEU A 32 -7.22 73.16 33.55
C LEU A 32 -6.80 73.16 35.03
N ALA A 33 -6.02 72.19 35.49
CA ALA A 33 -5.56 72.16 36.88
C ALA A 33 -4.77 73.44 37.25
N PRO A 34 -5.03 74.06 38.42
CA PRO A 34 -4.32 75.23 38.86
C PRO A 34 -2.86 74.89 39.27
N GLY A 35 -1.91 75.69 38.81
CA GLY A 35 -0.45 75.53 39.06
C GLY A 35 0.42 76.18 37.99
N ALA A 36 1.59 76.69 38.38
CA ALA A 36 2.54 77.29 37.46
C ALA A 36 3.36 76.23 36.70
N ASP A 37 3.71 75.15 37.38
CA ASP A 37 4.50 74.04 36.87
C ASP A 37 3.68 72.76 36.73
N ILE A 38 4.18 71.81 35.89
CA ILE A 38 3.59 70.51 35.66
C ILE A 38 3.40 69.73 36.97
N SER A 39 4.35 69.83 37.90
CA SER A 39 4.28 69.16 39.20
C SER A 39 3.10 69.67 40.09
N GLU A 40 2.89 70.98 40.12
CA GLU A 40 1.77 71.58 40.84
C GLU A 40 0.42 71.23 40.16
N LYS A 41 0.37 71.17 38.83
CA LYS A 41 -0.81 70.75 38.11
C LYS A 41 -1.18 69.30 38.36
N ILE A 42 -0.18 68.39 38.50
CA ILE A 42 -0.39 66.99 38.86
C ILE A 42 -0.96 66.87 40.31
N LEU A 43 -0.46 67.67 41.24
CA LEU A 43 -0.97 67.68 42.62
C LEU A 43 -2.41 68.17 42.72
N ASN A 44 -2.78 69.12 41.87
CA ASN A 44 -4.13 69.74 41.82
C ASN A 44 -5.02 69.09 40.76
N ILE A 45 -4.66 67.95 40.21
CA ILE A 45 -5.37 67.31 39.11
C ILE A 45 -6.85 66.97 39.42
N THR A 46 -7.16 66.74 40.67
CA THR A 46 -8.53 66.48 41.13
C THR A 46 -9.46 67.64 40.87
N GLN A 47 -8.99 68.90 41.04
CA GLN A 47 -9.77 70.10 40.68
C GLN A 47 -9.92 70.23 39.19
N GLY A 48 -8.84 69.94 38.43
CA GLY A 48 -8.91 69.90 36.96
C GLY A 48 -9.88 68.84 36.43
N PHE A 49 -10.00 67.67 37.07
CA PHE A 49 -11.03 66.66 36.71
C PHE A 49 -12.44 67.17 36.94
N SER A 50 -12.73 67.84 38.07
CA SER A 50 -14.04 68.42 38.34
C SER A 50 -14.45 69.38 37.23
N GLU A 51 -13.51 70.22 36.78
CA GLU A 51 -13.78 71.21 35.73
C GLU A 51 -13.85 70.57 34.33
N ALA A 52 -12.98 69.62 34.02
CA ALA A 52 -12.99 68.90 32.75
C ALA A 52 -14.27 68.06 32.53
N PHE A 53 -14.85 67.48 33.57
CA PHE A 53 -16.07 66.68 33.51
C PHE A 53 -17.36 67.50 33.73
N SER A 54 -17.28 68.80 34.03
CA SER A 54 -18.43 69.68 34.03
C SER A 54 -19.14 69.74 32.69
N ASN A 55 -18.41 69.54 31.61
CA ASN A 55 -18.95 69.33 30.26
C ASN A 55 -18.62 67.88 29.78
N ALA A 56 -19.64 67.10 29.41
CA ALA A 56 -19.49 65.72 28.91
C ALA A 56 -18.87 65.61 27.50
N LEU A 57 -18.82 66.70 26.71
CA LEU A 57 -18.24 66.69 25.37
C LEU A 57 -16.69 66.60 25.43
N PRO A 58 -16.03 65.90 24.46
CA PRO A 58 -14.59 65.85 24.37
C PRO A 58 -13.98 67.25 24.17
N SER A 59 -12.74 67.44 24.63
CA SER A 59 -11.99 68.66 24.40
C SER A 59 -11.61 68.76 22.93
N VAL A 60 -11.80 69.93 22.31
CA VAL A 60 -11.32 70.21 20.93
C VAL A 60 -9.90 70.81 20.92
N HIS A 61 -9.26 70.94 22.10
CA HIS A 61 -7.91 71.49 22.15
C HIS A 61 -6.90 70.48 21.64
N PRO A 62 -5.94 70.89 20.71
CA PRO A 62 -5.06 69.96 20.03
C PRO A 62 -4.18 69.10 20.94
N LEU A 63 -3.72 69.63 22.08
CA LEU A 63 -2.90 68.90 23.05
C LEU A 63 -3.71 67.85 23.80
N ASP A 64 -4.94 68.12 24.20
CA ASP A 64 -5.82 67.17 24.90
C ASP A 64 -6.16 66.03 23.96
N LEU A 65 -6.49 66.30 22.73
CA LEU A 65 -6.76 65.30 21.70
C LEU A 65 -5.55 64.44 21.39
N LEU A 66 -4.33 65.05 21.36
CA LEU A 66 -3.09 64.28 21.19
C LEU A 66 -2.87 63.31 22.33
N ILE A 67 -3.08 63.75 23.60
CA ILE A 67 -2.97 62.90 24.77
C ILE A 67 -4.00 61.77 24.72
N GLY A 68 -5.21 62.07 24.25
CA GLY A 68 -6.28 61.10 24.01
C GLY A 68 -5.85 59.98 23.07
N ILE A 69 -5.34 60.36 21.89
CA ILE A 69 -4.90 59.41 20.86
C ILE A 69 -3.71 58.60 21.36
N VAL A 70 -2.67 59.26 21.90
CA VAL A 70 -1.46 58.55 22.40
C VAL A 70 -1.82 57.57 23.51
N GLY A 71 -2.68 57.96 24.47
CA GLY A 71 -3.12 57.08 25.55
C GLY A 71 -3.86 55.84 25.03
N ALA A 72 -4.76 56.03 24.08
CA ALA A 72 -5.49 54.93 23.45
C ALA A 72 -4.57 54.00 22.65
N VAL A 73 -3.56 54.54 21.94
CA VAL A 73 -2.57 53.76 21.21
C VAL A 73 -1.70 52.93 22.18
N VAL A 74 -1.28 53.51 23.31
CA VAL A 74 -0.53 52.81 24.36
C VAL A 74 -1.35 51.66 24.94
N ILE A 75 -2.60 51.87 25.29
CA ILE A 75 -3.50 50.80 25.78
C ILE A 75 -3.66 49.70 24.69
N ARG A 76 -3.83 50.11 23.44
CA ARG A 76 -3.94 49.16 22.30
C ARG A 76 -2.68 48.32 22.16
N LEU A 77 -1.50 48.94 22.31
CA LEU A 77 -0.21 48.26 22.25
C LEU A 77 -0.05 47.26 23.39
N ILE A 78 -0.40 47.68 24.65
CA ILE A 78 -0.35 46.80 25.82
C ILE A 78 -1.26 45.58 25.64
N VAL A 79 -2.48 45.78 25.17
CA VAL A 79 -3.43 44.69 24.87
C VAL A 79 -2.92 43.78 23.75
N TYR A 80 -2.31 44.36 22.71
CA TYR A 80 -1.70 43.62 21.64
C TYR A 80 -0.54 42.72 22.14
N VAL A 81 0.38 43.31 22.89
CA VAL A 81 1.54 42.56 23.44
C VAL A 81 1.09 41.48 24.43
N LYS A 82 0.12 41.78 25.32
CA LYS A 82 -0.48 40.75 26.18
C LYS A 82 -1.18 39.66 25.38
N GLY A 83 -1.92 40.01 24.35
CA GLY A 83 -2.57 39.04 23.48
C GLY A 83 -1.60 38.17 22.68
N LYS A 84 -0.46 38.75 22.23
CA LYS A 84 0.60 38.02 21.52
C LYS A 84 1.36 37.06 22.46
N ASN A 85 1.56 37.44 23.72
CA ASN A 85 2.26 36.65 24.71
C ASN A 85 1.33 35.78 25.55
N ALA A 86 0.01 35.81 25.31
CA ALA A 86 -0.95 34.95 25.99
C ALA A 86 -0.66 33.48 25.61
N LYS A 87 -0.38 32.66 26.65
CA LYS A 87 -0.24 31.20 26.47
C LYS A 87 -1.53 30.69 25.85
N LYS A 88 -1.42 30.03 24.69
CA LYS A 88 -2.54 29.39 24.01
C LYS A 88 -2.89 28.12 24.79
N TYR A 89 -3.79 28.19 25.75
CA TYR A 89 -4.34 27.01 26.40
C TYR A 89 -5.31 26.32 25.48
N ARG A 90 -5.01 25.05 25.11
CA ARG A 90 -5.95 24.18 24.39
C ARG A 90 -6.84 23.47 25.43
N LYS A 91 -7.92 24.12 25.88
CA LYS A 91 -8.86 23.51 26.83
C LYS A 91 -9.44 22.20 26.25
N GLY A 92 -9.29 21.10 27.00
CA GLY A 92 -9.79 19.78 26.65
C GLY A 92 -8.95 19.02 25.60
N ALA A 93 -7.76 19.52 25.25
CA ALA A 93 -6.84 18.87 24.32
C ALA A 93 -5.36 19.09 24.72
N GLU A 94 -5.12 19.29 26.02
CA GLU A 94 -3.80 19.62 26.58
C GLU A 94 -2.78 18.49 26.32
N TYR A 95 -3.22 17.24 26.43
CA TYR A 95 -2.40 16.03 26.25
C TYR A 95 -2.66 15.29 24.93
N GLY A 96 -3.78 15.61 24.26
CA GLY A 96 -4.17 15.01 23.00
C GLY A 96 -5.61 15.29 22.67
N SER A 97 -5.96 15.19 21.39
CA SER A 97 -7.31 15.40 20.87
C SER A 97 -7.84 14.19 20.10
N ALA A 98 -7.29 12.99 20.37
CA ALA A 98 -7.77 11.77 19.77
C ALA A 98 -9.25 11.54 20.15
N ARG A 99 -10.02 11.04 19.21
CA ARG A 99 -11.41 10.60 19.40
C ARG A 99 -11.75 9.58 18.33
N TRP A 100 -12.72 8.77 18.60
CA TRP A 100 -13.30 7.91 17.57
C TRP A 100 -14.01 8.72 16.49
N GLY A 101 -13.92 8.24 15.25
CA GLY A 101 -14.63 8.76 14.09
C GLY A 101 -16.12 8.44 14.16
N ASN A 102 -16.90 9.20 13.40
CA ASN A 102 -18.33 9.02 13.24
C ASN A 102 -18.72 8.98 11.75
N ALA A 103 -20.00 8.77 11.46
CA ALA A 103 -20.50 8.67 10.09
C ALA A 103 -20.22 9.92 9.22
N GLU A 104 -20.16 11.12 9.84
CA GLU A 104 -19.86 12.35 9.10
C GLU A 104 -18.38 12.44 8.70
N ASP A 105 -17.46 11.86 9.50
CA ASP A 105 -16.04 11.85 9.22
C ASP A 105 -15.71 10.99 7.97
N ILE A 106 -16.42 9.88 7.75
CA ILE A 106 -16.20 8.96 6.63
C ILE A 106 -17.03 9.27 5.38
N LYS A 107 -18.17 9.93 5.53
CA LYS A 107 -19.12 10.22 4.44
C LYS A 107 -18.50 10.80 3.15
N PRO A 108 -17.51 11.73 3.20
CA PRO A 108 -16.88 12.27 2.00
C PRO A 108 -16.06 11.26 1.18
N TYR A 109 -15.76 10.09 1.75
CA TYR A 109 -14.91 9.04 1.17
C TYR A 109 -15.71 7.86 0.63
N ILE A 110 -17.04 7.85 0.84
CA ILE A 110 -17.94 6.78 0.40
C ILE A 110 -18.55 7.16 -0.94
N ASP A 111 -18.58 6.20 -1.88
CA ASP A 111 -19.36 6.33 -3.11
C ASP A 111 -20.84 6.02 -2.82
N PRO A 112 -21.79 6.80 -3.36
CA PRO A 112 -23.22 6.52 -3.21
C PRO A 112 -23.62 5.14 -3.73
N ASP A 113 -23.00 4.68 -4.82
CA ASP A 113 -23.18 3.32 -5.31
C ASP A 113 -22.36 2.35 -4.45
N PHE A 114 -23.06 1.40 -3.84
CA PHE A 114 -22.43 0.41 -2.98
C PHE A 114 -21.32 -0.38 -3.69
N GLN A 115 -21.53 -0.74 -4.95
CA GLN A 115 -20.57 -1.55 -5.71
C GLN A 115 -19.27 -0.81 -6.02
N ASN A 116 -19.29 0.51 -6.06
CA ASN A 116 -18.12 1.34 -6.37
C ASN A 116 -17.24 1.64 -5.15
N ASN A 117 -17.30 0.80 -4.12
CA ASN A 117 -16.54 0.98 -2.90
C ASN A 117 -15.69 -0.23 -2.56
N ILE A 118 -14.56 0.02 -1.91
CA ILE A 118 -13.82 -0.95 -1.12
C ILE A 118 -14.53 -1.06 0.23
N ILE A 119 -14.89 -2.27 0.61
CA ILE A 119 -15.46 -2.57 1.92
C ILE A 119 -14.34 -2.66 2.94
N LEU A 120 -14.36 -1.81 3.95
CA LEU A 120 -13.37 -1.80 5.03
C LEU A 120 -13.94 -2.40 6.31
N THR A 121 -15.14 -1.96 6.71
CA THR A 121 -15.86 -2.44 7.89
C THR A 121 -17.35 -2.55 7.58
N GLN A 122 -18.19 -2.78 8.58
CA GLN A 122 -19.64 -2.83 8.38
C GLN A 122 -20.21 -1.49 7.87
N THR A 123 -19.65 -0.38 8.28
CA THR A 123 -20.16 0.98 7.99
C THR A 123 -19.21 1.81 7.14
N GLU A 124 -17.90 1.63 7.28
CA GLU A 124 -16.89 2.41 6.58
C GLU A 124 -16.50 1.74 5.26
N ARG A 125 -16.48 2.56 4.21
CA ARG A 125 -16.13 2.16 2.84
C ARG A 125 -15.25 3.25 2.21
N LEU A 126 -14.51 2.87 1.19
CA LEU A 126 -13.68 3.79 0.42
C LEU A 126 -14.05 3.73 -1.06
N THR A 127 -14.43 4.85 -1.64
CA THR A 127 -14.79 4.96 -3.06
C THR A 127 -13.67 4.48 -3.99
N MET A 128 -14.03 3.80 -5.07
CA MET A 128 -13.11 3.47 -6.16
C MET A 128 -12.76 4.68 -7.04
N ASN A 129 -13.44 5.82 -6.86
CA ASN A 129 -13.13 7.01 -7.62
C ASN A 129 -11.77 7.60 -7.18
N SER A 130 -10.79 7.54 -8.08
CA SER A 130 -9.43 8.06 -7.85
C SER A 130 -9.35 9.60 -7.92
N ARG A 131 -10.38 10.26 -8.47
CA ARG A 131 -10.42 11.73 -8.69
C ARG A 131 -11.73 12.33 -8.20
N PRO A 132 -11.95 12.41 -6.87
CA PRO A 132 -13.14 13.05 -6.33
C PRO A 132 -13.17 14.54 -6.68
N LYS A 133 -14.38 15.13 -6.73
CA LYS A 133 -14.59 16.57 -7.03
C LYS A 133 -13.73 17.48 -6.15
N GLN A 134 -13.46 17.09 -4.91
CA GLN A 134 -12.57 17.81 -4.00
C GLN A 134 -11.28 16.99 -3.77
N PRO A 135 -10.11 17.42 -4.28
CA PRO A 135 -8.86 16.66 -4.20
C PRO A 135 -8.40 16.32 -2.77
N LYS A 136 -8.81 17.08 -1.76
CA LYS A 136 -8.50 16.82 -0.35
C LYS A 136 -9.06 15.48 0.15
N TYR A 137 -10.09 14.94 -0.51
CA TYR A 137 -10.70 13.64 -0.18
C TYR A 137 -10.13 12.48 -1.00
N ALA A 138 -9.21 12.76 -1.93
CA ALA A 138 -8.56 11.69 -2.69
C ALA A 138 -7.70 10.82 -1.76
N ARG A 139 -7.95 9.51 -1.79
CA ARG A 139 -7.16 8.50 -1.08
C ARG A 139 -6.66 7.45 -2.08
N ASN A 140 -5.50 6.86 -1.80
CA ASN A 140 -5.10 5.68 -2.57
C ASN A 140 -5.99 4.50 -2.19
N LYS A 141 -5.95 3.45 -3.00
CA LYS A 141 -6.76 2.24 -2.82
C LYS A 141 -5.99 1.11 -2.15
N ASN A 142 -4.72 1.41 -1.76
CA ASN A 142 -3.91 0.45 -1.03
C ASN A 142 -4.44 0.31 0.41
N VAL A 143 -4.54 -0.91 0.87
CA VAL A 143 -5.06 -1.25 2.20
C VAL A 143 -4.09 -2.21 2.88
N VAL A 144 -3.72 -1.91 4.11
CA VAL A 144 -3.03 -2.88 4.98
C VAL A 144 -4.05 -3.51 5.91
N VAL A 145 -4.13 -4.83 5.89
CA VAL A 145 -5.02 -5.59 6.78
C VAL A 145 -4.17 -6.41 7.74
N ILE A 146 -4.34 -6.16 9.04
CA ILE A 146 -3.57 -6.84 10.09
C ILE A 146 -4.53 -7.64 10.96
N GLY A 147 -4.25 -8.93 11.11
CA GLY A 147 -5.04 -9.77 11.97
C GLY A 147 -4.39 -11.12 12.26
N GLY A 148 -4.36 -11.52 13.49
CA GLY A 148 -3.82 -12.82 13.90
C GLY A 148 -4.50 -14.00 13.20
N SER A 149 -3.96 -15.21 13.41
CA SER A 149 -4.61 -16.43 12.91
C SER A 149 -6.04 -16.52 13.45
N GLY A 150 -6.99 -16.90 12.60
CA GLY A 150 -8.42 -16.98 12.98
C GLY A 150 -9.16 -15.64 13.12
N SER A 151 -8.51 -14.50 12.88
CA SER A 151 -9.18 -13.18 12.95
C SER A 151 -10.22 -12.95 11.85
N GLY A 152 -10.27 -13.84 10.85
CA GLY A 152 -11.24 -13.80 9.76
C GLY A 152 -10.87 -12.87 8.61
N LYS A 153 -9.59 -12.64 8.35
CA LYS A 153 -9.08 -11.79 7.25
C LYS A 153 -9.79 -12.10 5.91
N THR A 154 -9.81 -13.36 5.53
CA THR A 154 -10.45 -13.82 4.28
C THR A 154 -11.96 -13.58 4.30
N ARG A 155 -12.65 -13.93 5.41
CA ARG A 155 -14.10 -13.82 5.53
C ARG A 155 -14.60 -12.38 5.59
N PHE A 156 -13.93 -11.51 6.37
CA PHE A 156 -14.42 -10.15 6.64
C PHE A 156 -13.87 -9.09 5.68
N PHE A 157 -12.77 -9.41 4.95
CA PHE A 157 -12.17 -8.45 4.02
C PHE A 157 -12.03 -8.98 2.60
N VAL A 158 -11.40 -10.14 2.38
CA VAL A 158 -11.10 -10.64 1.02
C VAL A 158 -12.38 -10.93 0.25
N LYS A 159 -13.23 -11.83 0.76
CA LYS A 159 -14.49 -12.23 0.10
C LYS A 159 -15.45 -11.06 -0.15
N PRO A 160 -15.74 -10.17 0.84
CA PRO A 160 -16.59 -9.02 0.59
C PRO A 160 -16.10 -8.12 -0.55
N ASN A 161 -14.79 -7.89 -0.61
CA ASN A 161 -14.20 -7.07 -1.66
C ASN A 161 -14.16 -7.75 -3.04
N LEU A 162 -14.02 -9.07 -3.06
CA LEU A 162 -14.14 -9.85 -4.29
C LEU A 162 -15.58 -9.84 -4.85
N MET A 163 -16.57 -9.88 -3.96
CA MET A 163 -18.00 -9.80 -4.32
C MET A 163 -18.42 -8.43 -4.89
N GLN A 164 -17.62 -7.38 -4.75
CA GLN A 164 -17.90 -6.06 -5.34
C GLN A 164 -17.83 -6.06 -6.87
N LEU A 165 -17.08 -6.96 -7.50
CA LEU A 165 -17.06 -7.19 -8.95
C LEU A 165 -16.70 -5.96 -9.80
N HIS A 166 -16.03 -4.95 -9.23
CA HIS A 166 -15.72 -3.69 -9.93
C HIS A 166 -14.38 -3.67 -10.65
N SER A 167 -13.46 -4.61 -10.36
CA SER A 167 -12.07 -4.61 -10.83
C SER A 167 -11.70 -5.96 -11.42
N SER A 168 -10.59 -6.05 -12.13
CA SER A 168 -9.86 -7.30 -12.23
C SER A 168 -9.18 -7.61 -10.88
N TYR A 169 -9.05 -8.87 -10.54
CA TYR A 169 -8.50 -9.29 -9.25
C TYR A 169 -7.31 -10.21 -9.42
N VAL A 170 -6.26 -9.96 -8.65
CA VAL A 170 -5.14 -10.89 -8.45
C VAL A 170 -5.17 -11.27 -6.98
N LEU A 171 -5.41 -12.53 -6.70
CA LEU A 171 -5.63 -13.02 -5.35
C LEU A 171 -4.62 -14.10 -5.00
N THR A 172 -3.89 -13.96 -3.90
CA THR A 172 -3.22 -15.09 -3.26
C THR A 172 -4.21 -15.84 -2.37
N ASP A 173 -4.32 -17.15 -2.58
CA ASP A 173 -5.28 -18.03 -1.88
C ASP A 173 -4.53 -19.21 -1.24
N PRO A 174 -4.09 -19.09 0.03
CA PRO A 174 -3.21 -20.07 0.67
C PRO A 174 -3.75 -21.51 0.74
N LYS A 175 -5.01 -21.71 0.45
CA LYS A 175 -5.67 -23.04 0.52
C LYS A 175 -6.51 -23.38 -0.70
N GLY A 176 -6.62 -22.46 -1.65
CA GLY A 176 -7.53 -22.61 -2.79
C GLY A 176 -9.02 -22.53 -2.44
N THR A 177 -9.34 -22.16 -1.19
CA THR A 177 -10.73 -22.14 -0.72
C THR A 177 -11.53 -20.98 -1.28
N VAL A 178 -10.91 -19.83 -1.48
CA VAL A 178 -11.59 -18.64 -2.03
C VAL A 178 -12.01 -18.87 -3.48
N LEU A 179 -11.18 -19.56 -4.27
CA LEU A 179 -11.55 -19.97 -5.63
C LEU A 179 -12.80 -20.84 -5.63
N ILE A 180 -12.84 -21.87 -4.78
CA ILE A 180 -14.00 -22.77 -4.67
C ILE A 180 -15.25 -22.01 -4.25
N GLU A 181 -15.11 -21.09 -3.30
CA GLU A 181 -16.24 -20.38 -2.70
C GLU A 181 -16.77 -19.24 -3.57
N CYS A 182 -15.91 -18.54 -4.30
CA CYS A 182 -16.26 -17.33 -5.06
C CYS A 182 -16.16 -17.49 -6.58
N GLY A 183 -15.47 -18.51 -7.10
CA GLY A 183 -15.17 -18.67 -8.51
C GLY A 183 -16.40 -18.70 -9.41
N LYS A 184 -17.47 -19.39 -8.97
CA LYS A 184 -18.74 -19.46 -9.73
C LYS A 184 -19.47 -18.13 -9.80
N LEU A 185 -19.40 -17.29 -8.75
CA LEU A 185 -19.90 -15.93 -8.78
C LEU A 185 -19.16 -15.10 -9.83
N LEU A 186 -17.82 -15.16 -9.82
CA LEU A 186 -16.98 -14.42 -10.77
C LEU A 186 -17.24 -14.86 -12.21
N GLN A 187 -17.33 -16.17 -12.47
CA GLN A 187 -17.66 -16.73 -13.78
C GLN A 187 -19.03 -16.21 -14.28
N ARG A 188 -20.05 -16.22 -13.42
CA ARG A 188 -21.38 -15.66 -13.74
C ARG A 188 -21.36 -14.16 -14.02
N ALA A 189 -20.44 -13.44 -13.41
CA ALA A 189 -20.24 -12.00 -13.63
C ALA A 189 -19.36 -11.70 -14.86
N GLY A 190 -19.03 -12.72 -15.67
CA GLY A 190 -18.27 -12.58 -16.92
C GLY A 190 -16.76 -12.44 -16.74
N TYR A 191 -16.22 -12.83 -15.59
CA TYR A 191 -14.77 -12.85 -15.38
C TYR A 191 -14.13 -14.04 -16.09
N ARG A 192 -12.96 -13.80 -16.66
CA ARG A 192 -12.03 -14.87 -17.00
C ARG A 192 -11.37 -15.36 -15.72
N ILE A 193 -11.47 -16.65 -15.44
CA ILE A 193 -10.81 -17.25 -14.28
C ILE A 193 -9.47 -17.81 -14.74
N LYS A 194 -8.39 -17.36 -14.12
CA LYS A 194 -7.03 -17.86 -14.30
C LYS A 194 -6.54 -18.42 -12.97
N VAL A 195 -5.84 -19.54 -13.01
CA VAL A 195 -5.41 -20.25 -11.78
C VAL A 195 -3.97 -20.69 -11.95
N LEU A 196 -3.08 -20.24 -11.06
CA LEU A 196 -1.78 -20.83 -10.86
C LEU A 196 -1.78 -21.53 -9.49
N ASN A 197 -1.54 -22.82 -9.46
CA ASN A 197 -1.60 -23.64 -8.26
C ASN A 197 -0.28 -24.36 -8.03
N THR A 198 0.49 -23.90 -7.03
CA THR A 198 1.77 -24.50 -6.65
C THR A 198 1.64 -25.60 -5.59
N ILE A 199 0.42 -25.89 -5.11
CA ILE A 199 0.15 -27.02 -4.21
C ILE A 199 -0.18 -28.28 -5.00
N ASN A 200 -0.95 -28.13 -6.09
CA ASN A 200 -1.36 -29.22 -6.96
C ASN A 200 -1.27 -28.77 -8.42
N PHE A 201 -0.16 -29.09 -9.05
CA PHE A 201 0.15 -28.67 -10.42
C PHE A 201 -0.89 -29.15 -11.46
N ARG A 202 -1.53 -30.31 -11.25
CA ARG A 202 -2.59 -30.81 -12.14
C ARG A 202 -3.86 -29.93 -12.15
N LYS A 203 -4.05 -29.09 -11.13
CA LYS A 203 -5.16 -28.13 -11.02
C LYS A 203 -4.71 -26.70 -11.31
N SER A 204 -3.64 -26.56 -12.10
CA SER A 204 -3.04 -25.28 -12.48
C SER A 204 -3.13 -25.04 -13.97
N MET A 205 -3.12 -23.78 -14.35
CA MET A 205 -2.76 -23.31 -15.69
C MET A 205 -1.25 -23.17 -15.76
N HIS A 206 -0.72 -23.26 -16.98
CA HIS A 206 0.71 -23.11 -17.23
C HIS A 206 1.12 -21.65 -17.19
N TYR A 207 2.32 -21.42 -16.71
CA TYR A 207 2.93 -20.11 -16.61
C TYR A 207 4.39 -20.16 -17.06
N ASN A 208 4.70 -19.47 -18.13
CA ASN A 208 6.07 -19.38 -18.63
C ASN A 208 6.59 -17.93 -18.53
N PRO A 209 7.54 -17.64 -17.63
CA PRO A 209 8.11 -16.31 -17.48
C PRO A 209 8.78 -15.75 -18.73
N PHE A 210 9.29 -16.59 -19.64
CA PHE A 210 9.96 -16.13 -20.86
C PHE A 210 9.03 -15.39 -21.80
N VAL A 211 7.75 -15.75 -21.85
CA VAL A 211 6.72 -15.09 -22.66
C VAL A 211 6.58 -13.60 -22.31
N TYR A 212 6.91 -13.23 -21.08
CA TYR A 212 6.78 -11.86 -20.56
C TYR A 212 8.10 -11.09 -20.55
N ILE A 213 9.17 -11.64 -21.11
CA ILE A 213 10.43 -10.92 -21.34
C ILE A 213 10.29 -10.13 -22.65
N ARG A 214 10.34 -8.80 -22.54
CA ARG A 214 10.23 -7.87 -23.69
C ARG A 214 11.54 -7.11 -23.95
N SER A 215 12.47 -7.18 -23.01
CA SER A 215 13.74 -6.45 -23.07
C SER A 215 14.79 -7.10 -22.18
N GLU A 216 16.06 -6.76 -22.42
CA GLU A 216 17.19 -7.15 -21.56
C GLU A 216 16.97 -6.74 -20.08
N LYS A 217 16.24 -5.63 -19.84
CA LYS A 217 15.89 -5.19 -18.49
C LYS A 217 15.00 -6.21 -17.78
N ASP A 218 14.13 -6.90 -18.53
CA ASP A 218 13.23 -7.89 -17.95
C ASP A 218 13.99 -9.18 -17.64
N VAL A 219 14.97 -9.56 -18.45
CA VAL A 219 15.93 -10.63 -18.09
C VAL A 219 16.57 -10.35 -16.74
N LEU A 220 17.10 -9.13 -16.54
CA LEU A 220 17.71 -8.73 -15.26
C LEU A 220 16.72 -8.79 -14.10
N LYS A 221 15.45 -8.43 -14.31
CA LYS A 221 14.41 -8.49 -13.27
C LYS A 221 14.06 -9.94 -12.89
N VAL A 222 13.89 -10.82 -13.87
CA VAL A 222 13.59 -12.25 -13.64
C VAL A 222 14.74 -12.89 -12.87
N VAL A 223 15.98 -12.73 -13.33
CA VAL A 223 17.18 -13.24 -12.67
C VAL A 223 17.30 -12.74 -11.23
N ASN A 224 17.08 -11.43 -11.02
CA ASN A 224 17.16 -10.88 -9.67
C ASN A 224 16.07 -11.45 -8.75
N THR A 225 14.84 -11.63 -9.26
CA THR A 225 13.74 -12.19 -8.48
C THR A 225 13.99 -13.67 -8.16
N LEU A 226 14.50 -14.45 -9.11
CA LEU A 226 14.88 -15.83 -8.91
C LEU A 226 15.93 -15.94 -7.79
N ILE A 227 17.06 -15.22 -7.92
CA ILE A 227 18.17 -15.29 -6.95
C ILE A 227 17.73 -14.88 -5.54
N VAL A 228 16.92 -13.83 -5.43
CA VAL A 228 16.46 -13.33 -4.12
C VAL A 228 15.56 -14.34 -3.41
N ASN A 229 14.74 -15.10 -4.16
CA ASN A 229 13.75 -16.03 -3.60
C ASN A 229 14.21 -17.48 -3.55
N THR A 230 15.42 -17.81 -4.03
CA THR A 230 16.00 -19.15 -3.96
C THR A 230 17.27 -19.19 -3.10
N LYS A 231 17.38 -18.26 -2.14
CA LYS A 231 18.48 -18.24 -1.16
C LYS A 231 18.30 -19.36 -0.14
N GLY A 232 19.38 -20.09 0.14
CA GLY A 232 19.42 -21.06 1.23
C GLY A 232 19.27 -20.39 2.61
N GLU A 233 18.79 -21.14 3.61
CA GLU A 233 18.75 -20.69 4.99
C GLU A 233 20.17 -20.36 5.48
N GLY A 234 20.38 -19.13 5.97
CA GLY A 234 21.67 -18.69 6.52
C GLY A 234 22.56 -17.88 5.56
N GLU A 235 22.22 -17.74 4.29
CA GLU A 235 22.94 -16.82 3.41
C GLU A 235 22.75 -15.38 3.88
N LYS A 236 23.84 -14.75 4.35
CA LYS A 236 23.83 -13.33 4.72
C LYS A 236 23.54 -12.48 3.49
N SER A 237 22.71 -11.47 3.65
CA SER A 237 22.22 -10.57 2.60
C SER A 237 23.28 -9.63 1.96
N ALA A 238 24.56 -9.85 2.23
CA ALA A 238 25.63 -9.13 1.55
C ALA A 238 25.68 -9.60 0.09
N GLU A 239 25.80 -8.67 -0.85
CA GLU A 239 26.10 -8.99 -2.25
C GLU A 239 27.49 -9.66 -2.30
N ASP A 240 27.50 -10.97 -2.11
CA ASP A 240 28.70 -11.76 -2.19
C ASP A 240 29.14 -11.88 -3.66
N PHE A 241 30.42 -12.07 -3.87
CA PHE A 241 31.02 -12.36 -5.16
C PHE A 241 30.25 -13.46 -5.92
N TRP A 242 29.86 -14.52 -5.21
CA TRP A 242 29.13 -15.67 -5.75
C TRP A 242 27.79 -15.26 -6.38
N VAL A 243 26.97 -14.49 -5.67
CA VAL A 243 25.68 -14.01 -6.15
C VAL A 243 25.83 -13.13 -7.39
N LYS A 244 26.89 -12.32 -7.46
CA LYS A 244 27.16 -11.49 -8.66
C LYS A 244 27.57 -12.36 -9.86
N ALA A 245 28.37 -13.39 -9.63
CA ALA A 245 28.80 -14.31 -10.66
C ALA A 245 27.65 -15.20 -11.17
N GLU A 246 26.81 -15.73 -10.27
CA GLU A 246 25.58 -16.45 -10.61
C GLU A 246 24.66 -15.58 -11.47
N ARG A 247 24.48 -14.31 -11.09
CA ARG A 247 23.68 -13.35 -11.86
C ARG A 247 24.18 -13.18 -13.29
N LEU A 248 25.50 -13.10 -13.48
CA LEU A 248 26.09 -13.00 -14.81
C LEU A 248 25.80 -14.23 -15.65
N LEU A 249 25.95 -15.43 -15.09
CA LEU A 249 25.67 -16.69 -15.78
C LEU A 249 24.18 -16.80 -16.13
N TYR A 250 23.27 -16.58 -15.20
CA TYR A 250 21.83 -16.60 -15.47
C TYR A 250 21.42 -15.56 -16.52
N CYS A 251 21.97 -14.35 -16.46
CA CYS A 251 21.69 -13.34 -17.47
C CYS A 251 22.22 -13.73 -18.85
N ALA A 252 23.36 -14.42 -18.92
CA ALA A 252 23.88 -14.93 -20.19
C ALA A 252 22.98 -16.02 -20.77
N LEU A 253 22.64 -17.05 -19.94
CA LEU A 253 21.88 -18.19 -20.41
C LEU A 253 20.43 -17.83 -20.74
N ILE A 254 19.73 -17.09 -19.85
CA ILE A 254 18.35 -16.63 -20.12
C ILE A 254 18.32 -15.66 -21.30
N GLY A 255 19.34 -14.79 -21.42
CA GLY A 255 19.48 -13.91 -22.56
C GLY A 255 19.71 -14.68 -23.88
N TYR A 256 20.52 -15.72 -23.86
CA TYR A 256 20.72 -16.61 -25.00
C TYR A 256 19.43 -17.30 -25.41
N ILE A 257 18.72 -17.95 -24.47
CA ILE A 257 17.45 -18.62 -24.72
C ILE A 257 16.43 -17.64 -25.31
N TRP A 258 16.31 -16.46 -24.74
CA TRP A 258 15.31 -15.47 -25.18
C TRP A 258 15.57 -14.92 -26.59
N TYR A 259 16.82 -14.79 -27.02
CA TYR A 259 17.17 -14.27 -28.35
C TYR A 259 17.29 -15.32 -29.44
N GLU A 260 17.86 -16.49 -29.09
CA GLU A 260 18.33 -17.46 -30.08
C GLU A 260 17.50 -18.76 -30.12
N ALA A 261 16.81 -19.11 -29.01
CA ALA A 261 16.07 -20.36 -28.97
C ALA A 261 14.70 -20.25 -29.66
N PRO A 262 14.21 -21.34 -30.26
CA PRO A 262 12.84 -21.43 -30.76
C PRO A 262 11.84 -21.31 -29.61
N ALA A 263 10.57 -20.96 -29.93
CA ALA A 263 9.55 -20.66 -28.94
C ALA A 263 9.29 -21.82 -27.97
N GLU A 264 9.39 -23.06 -28.41
CA GLU A 264 9.20 -24.27 -27.61
C GLU A 264 10.28 -24.44 -26.54
N GLU A 265 11.50 -23.96 -26.83
CA GLU A 265 12.66 -24.06 -25.94
C GLU A 265 12.82 -22.81 -25.03
N MET A 266 12.01 -21.77 -25.21
CA MET A 266 12.04 -20.60 -24.34
C MET A 266 11.40 -20.90 -22.98
N ASN A 267 12.06 -21.69 -22.13
CA ASN A 267 11.56 -22.11 -20.82
C ASN A 267 12.70 -22.45 -19.84
N PHE A 268 12.32 -22.76 -18.58
CA PHE A 268 13.28 -23.11 -17.54
C PHE A 268 13.90 -24.52 -17.71
N THR A 269 13.27 -25.40 -18.47
CA THR A 269 13.84 -26.71 -18.78
C THR A 269 15.12 -26.54 -19.59
N THR A 270 15.06 -25.73 -20.64
CA THR A 270 16.23 -25.40 -21.48
C THR A 270 17.33 -24.69 -20.66
N LEU A 271 16.95 -23.81 -19.70
CA LEU A 271 17.91 -23.18 -18.82
C LEU A 271 18.64 -24.22 -17.95
N LEU A 272 17.90 -25.20 -17.40
CA LEU A 272 18.49 -26.28 -16.60
C LEU A 272 19.43 -27.15 -17.45
N GLU A 273 19.03 -27.48 -18.69
CA GLU A 273 19.84 -28.24 -19.64
C GLU A 273 21.15 -27.51 -19.97
N LEU A 274 21.08 -26.20 -20.25
CA LEU A 274 22.28 -25.39 -20.49
C LEU A 274 23.21 -25.34 -19.27
N ILE A 275 22.67 -25.24 -18.05
CA ILE A 275 23.50 -25.29 -16.84
C ILE A 275 24.17 -26.67 -16.67
N ASN A 276 23.43 -27.74 -16.92
CA ASN A 276 23.96 -29.11 -16.85
C ASN A 276 25.00 -29.36 -17.94
N ALA A 277 24.84 -28.77 -19.13
CA ALA A 277 25.83 -28.84 -20.22
C ALA A 277 27.02 -27.90 -20.02
N SER A 278 26.95 -26.96 -19.06
CA SER A 278 28.07 -26.09 -18.69
C SER A 278 29.01 -26.84 -17.77
N GLU A 279 30.06 -27.41 -18.32
CA GLU A 279 31.08 -28.12 -17.54
C GLU A 279 32.34 -27.27 -17.37
N ALA A 280 32.86 -27.19 -16.16
CA ALA A 280 34.15 -26.54 -15.88
C ALA A 280 35.12 -27.61 -15.31
N ARG A 281 36.25 -27.81 -15.97
CA ARG A 281 37.30 -28.74 -15.52
C ARG A 281 38.39 -28.00 -14.77
N GLU A 282 38.83 -28.58 -13.69
CA GLU A 282 39.88 -27.99 -12.84
C GLU A 282 41.28 -28.23 -13.38
N ASP A 283 41.43 -29.34 -14.11
CA ASP A 283 42.67 -29.88 -14.64
C ASP A 283 42.95 -29.47 -16.10
N ASP A 284 41.99 -28.85 -16.77
CA ASP A 284 42.09 -28.40 -18.15
C ASP A 284 41.42 -27.04 -18.32
N GLU A 285 42.21 -25.97 -18.31
CA GLU A 285 41.73 -24.60 -18.49
C GLU A 285 41.33 -24.27 -19.95
N GLU A 286 41.77 -25.08 -20.93
CA GLU A 286 41.44 -24.92 -22.34
C GLU A 286 40.16 -25.69 -22.73
N TYR A 287 39.60 -26.48 -21.79
CA TYR A 287 38.37 -27.23 -22.04
C TYR A 287 37.20 -26.30 -22.38
N GLN A 288 36.55 -26.60 -23.48
CA GLN A 288 35.34 -25.93 -23.94
C GLN A 288 34.14 -26.86 -23.78
N SER A 289 33.20 -26.45 -22.93
CA SER A 289 31.89 -27.12 -22.82
C SER A 289 31.01 -26.89 -24.07
N PRO A 290 29.98 -27.71 -24.29
CA PRO A 290 29.00 -27.42 -25.36
C PRO A 290 28.44 -26.00 -25.31
N VAL A 291 28.23 -25.45 -24.14
CA VAL A 291 27.74 -24.08 -23.95
C VAL A 291 28.80 -23.04 -24.34
N ASP A 292 30.08 -23.30 -24.07
CA ASP A 292 31.17 -22.43 -24.55
C ASP A 292 31.18 -22.32 -26.07
N LEU A 293 30.93 -23.42 -26.77
CA LEU A 293 30.86 -23.46 -28.25
C LEU A 293 29.65 -22.66 -28.77
N LEU A 294 28.47 -22.77 -28.12
CA LEU A 294 27.30 -21.97 -28.48
C LEU A 294 27.56 -20.46 -28.32
N PHE A 295 28.22 -20.06 -27.25
CA PHE A 295 28.56 -18.65 -27.04
C PHE A 295 29.68 -18.16 -27.98
N ALA A 296 30.62 -19.03 -28.36
CA ALA A 296 31.65 -18.69 -29.33
C ALA A 296 31.06 -18.45 -30.72
N ASP A 297 30.15 -19.30 -31.17
CA ASP A 297 29.40 -19.11 -32.41
C ASP A 297 28.56 -17.82 -32.42
N LEU A 298 27.86 -17.56 -31.32
CA LEU A 298 27.09 -16.32 -31.17
C LEU A 298 28.00 -15.08 -31.15
N GLU A 299 29.18 -15.17 -30.53
CA GLU A 299 30.16 -14.10 -30.52
C GLU A 299 30.71 -13.81 -31.90
N GLU A 300 30.97 -14.82 -32.71
CA GLU A 300 31.41 -14.65 -34.09
C GLU A 300 30.35 -13.93 -34.95
N ARG A 301 29.09 -14.29 -34.77
CA ARG A 301 27.97 -13.66 -35.47
C ARG A 301 27.62 -12.27 -34.91
N SER A 302 27.70 -12.06 -33.60
CA SER A 302 27.28 -10.85 -32.95
C SER A 302 28.11 -10.54 -31.70
N PRO A 303 29.30 -9.92 -31.84
CA PRO A 303 30.23 -9.64 -30.72
C PRO A 303 29.65 -8.76 -29.60
N ASP A 304 28.71 -7.90 -29.97
CA ASP A 304 28.06 -6.95 -29.05
C ASP A 304 26.79 -7.47 -28.39
N HIS A 305 26.44 -8.75 -28.64
CA HIS A 305 25.23 -9.37 -28.11
C HIS A 305 25.19 -9.33 -26.59
N PHE A 306 24.00 -9.06 -25.99
CA PHE A 306 23.84 -8.96 -24.54
C PHE A 306 24.32 -10.21 -23.80
N ALA A 307 23.87 -11.38 -24.27
CA ALA A 307 24.21 -12.66 -23.64
C ALA A 307 25.71 -12.94 -23.69
N VAL A 308 26.38 -12.65 -24.81
CA VAL A 308 27.83 -12.79 -24.98
C VAL A 308 28.58 -11.89 -23.98
N LYS A 309 28.16 -10.63 -23.86
CA LYS A 309 28.76 -9.69 -22.88
C LYS A 309 28.65 -10.18 -21.43
N GLN A 310 27.53 -10.82 -21.06
CA GLN A 310 27.35 -11.39 -19.72
C GLN A 310 28.21 -12.63 -19.54
N TYR A 311 28.22 -13.51 -20.54
CA TYR A 311 29.00 -14.76 -20.53
C TYR A 311 30.50 -14.50 -20.41
N LYS A 312 31.04 -13.59 -21.21
CA LYS A 312 32.45 -13.17 -21.12
C LYS A 312 32.84 -12.72 -19.69
N LYS A 313 31.98 -11.96 -19.03
CA LYS A 313 32.23 -11.53 -17.64
C LYS A 313 32.21 -12.72 -16.67
N TYR A 314 31.32 -13.67 -16.85
CA TYR A 314 31.28 -14.90 -16.08
C TYR A 314 32.57 -15.72 -16.29
N LYS A 315 33.04 -15.88 -17.53
CA LYS A 315 34.25 -16.63 -17.89
C LYS A 315 35.55 -16.01 -17.37
N LEU A 316 35.53 -14.83 -16.77
CA LEU A 316 36.67 -14.30 -15.99
C LEU A 316 36.91 -15.12 -14.72
N ALA A 317 35.94 -15.88 -14.27
CA ALA A 317 36.09 -16.85 -13.19
C ALA A 317 36.66 -18.16 -13.79
N ALA A 318 37.84 -18.59 -13.34
CA ALA A 318 38.51 -19.78 -13.86
C ALA A 318 38.44 -20.99 -12.91
N GLY A 319 38.57 -22.19 -13.45
CA GLY A 319 38.78 -23.44 -12.71
C GLY A 319 37.77 -23.69 -11.58
N LYS A 320 38.28 -23.82 -10.36
CA LYS A 320 37.46 -24.10 -9.15
C LYS A 320 36.35 -23.08 -8.90
N THR A 321 36.60 -21.82 -9.23
CA THR A 321 35.62 -20.75 -9.04
C THR A 321 34.45 -20.93 -9.98
N ALA A 322 34.68 -21.17 -11.27
CA ALA A 322 33.63 -21.42 -12.24
C ALA A 322 32.78 -22.64 -11.87
N LYS A 323 33.42 -23.74 -11.47
CA LYS A 323 32.74 -24.95 -10.99
C LYS A 323 31.84 -24.70 -9.78
N SER A 324 32.33 -23.91 -8.81
CA SER A 324 31.54 -23.56 -7.62
C SER A 324 30.32 -22.68 -7.98
N ILE A 325 30.44 -21.77 -8.96
CA ILE A 325 29.33 -20.96 -9.45
C ILE A 325 28.28 -21.86 -10.14
N LEU A 326 28.71 -22.81 -10.97
CA LEU A 326 27.81 -23.77 -11.62
C LEU A 326 27.04 -24.62 -10.61
N ILE A 327 27.73 -25.14 -9.59
CA ILE A 327 27.08 -25.91 -8.51
C ILE A 327 26.05 -25.07 -7.78
N SER A 328 26.37 -23.81 -7.48
CA SER A 328 25.44 -22.89 -6.82
C SER A 328 24.22 -22.57 -7.69
N CYS A 329 24.42 -22.34 -8.98
CA CYS A 329 23.34 -22.16 -9.94
C CYS A 329 22.44 -23.41 -10.04
N GLY A 330 23.03 -24.60 -10.18
CA GLY A 330 22.29 -25.87 -10.18
C GLY A 330 21.46 -26.07 -8.90
N ALA A 331 22.06 -25.80 -7.74
CA ALA A 331 21.37 -25.92 -6.46
C ALA A 331 20.15 -24.99 -6.33
N ARG A 332 20.21 -23.77 -6.89
CA ARG A 332 19.04 -22.86 -6.92
C ARG A 332 17.93 -23.33 -7.84
N LEU A 333 18.26 -24.08 -8.89
CA LEU A 333 17.29 -24.66 -9.82
C LEU A 333 16.85 -26.08 -9.44
N ALA A 334 17.32 -26.63 -8.31
CA ALA A 334 16.92 -27.96 -7.85
C ALA A 334 15.39 -28.20 -7.82
N PRO A 335 14.53 -27.23 -7.52
CA PRO A 335 13.08 -27.43 -7.64
C PRO A 335 12.63 -27.84 -9.05
N PHE A 336 13.36 -27.47 -10.10
CA PHE A 336 13.06 -27.85 -11.49
C PHE A 336 13.46 -29.30 -11.84
N ASP A 337 14.05 -30.06 -10.91
CA ASP A 337 14.21 -31.50 -11.07
C ASP A 337 12.85 -32.21 -10.99
N ILE A 338 11.82 -31.54 -10.46
CA ILE A 338 10.43 -32.01 -10.44
C ILE A 338 9.82 -31.81 -11.82
N GLU A 339 9.41 -32.91 -12.45
CA GLU A 339 8.86 -32.91 -13.81
C GLU A 339 7.60 -32.08 -13.93
N GLU A 340 6.68 -32.19 -12.97
CA GLU A 340 5.43 -31.44 -12.95
C GLU A 340 5.66 -29.91 -12.87
N LEU A 341 6.74 -29.45 -12.23
CA LEU A 341 7.09 -28.04 -12.22
C LEU A 341 7.63 -27.59 -13.58
N ARG A 342 8.47 -28.41 -14.22
CA ARG A 342 8.96 -28.10 -15.58
C ARG A 342 7.79 -28.01 -16.56
N GLU A 343 6.86 -28.96 -16.49
CA GLU A 343 5.65 -28.94 -17.32
C GLU A 343 4.83 -27.68 -17.05
N LEU A 344 4.58 -27.35 -15.77
CA LEU A 344 3.85 -26.13 -15.39
C LEU A 344 4.42 -24.87 -16.00
N MET A 345 5.75 -24.80 -16.15
CA MET A 345 6.46 -23.60 -16.60
C MET A 345 6.96 -23.69 -18.05
N SER A 346 6.46 -24.64 -18.83
CA SER A 346 6.90 -24.88 -20.23
C SER A 346 6.27 -23.90 -21.24
N TYR A 347 4.99 -23.57 -21.08
CA TYR A 347 4.26 -22.60 -21.90
C TYR A 347 3.33 -21.73 -21.06
N ASP A 348 2.63 -20.76 -21.66
CA ASP A 348 1.79 -19.81 -20.92
C ASP A 348 0.31 -19.92 -21.27
N GLU A 349 -0.55 -19.90 -20.23
CA GLU A 349 -1.99 -19.83 -20.34
C GLU A 349 -2.57 -18.64 -19.56
N LEU A 350 -1.74 -17.92 -18.79
CA LEU A 350 -2.22 -16.89 -17.86
C LEU A 350 -2.56 -15.59 -18.56
N GLU A 351 -1.94 -15.27 -19.69
CA GLU A 351 -2.17 -14.02 -20.44
C GLU A 351 -2.11 -12.79 -19.51
N LEU A 352 -1.03 -12.67 -18.71
CA LEU A 352 -0.90 -11.68 -17.65
C LEU A 352 -1.06 -10.23 -18.14
N ASP A 353 -0.69 -9.96 -19.36
CA ASP A 353 -0.77 -8.65 -20.01
C ASP A 353 -2.21 -8.21 -20.32
N THR A 354 -3.20 -9.12 -20.22
CA THR A 354 -4.62 -8.81 -20.50
C THR A 354 -5.44 -8.41 -19.26
N LEU A 355 -4.85 -8.46 -18.05
CA LEU A 355 -5.59 -8.21 -16.82
C LEU A 355 -6.17 -6.79 -16.70
N GLY A 356 -5.52 -5.81 -17.35
CA GLY A 356 -5.99 -4.44 -17.41
C GLY A 356 -7.04 -4.14 -18.49
N ASP A 357 -7.23 -5.07 -19.46
CA ASP A 357 -8.09 -4.87 -20.62
C ASP A 357 -9.48 -5.46 -20.45
N ARG A 358 -9.57 -6.56 -19.74
CA ARG A 358 -10.83 -7.29 -19.50
C ARG A 358 -10.87 -7.85 -18.09
N LYS A 359 -12.09 -7.95 -17.56
CA LYS A 359 -12.30 -8.47 -16.21
C LYS A 359 -11.77 -9.88 -16.07
N THR A 360 -10.68 -10.01 -15.35
CA THR A 360 -9.98 -11.26 -15.08
C THR A 360 -9.82 -11.44 -13.57
N ALA A 361 -9.96 -12.66 -13.09
CA ALA A 361 -9.66 -13.04 -11.72
C ALA A 361 -8.55 -14.11 -11.76
N LEU A 362 -7.35 -13.70 -11.37
CA LEU A 362 -6.17 -14.56 -11.27
C LEU A 362 -6.03 -15.04 -9.82
N PHE A 363 -6.15 -16.35 -9.62
CA PHE A 363 -5.95 -17.01 -8.34
C PHE A 363 -4.56 -17.63 -8.29
N LEU A 364 -3.77 -17.22 -7.31
CA LEU A 364 -2.45 -17.75 -7.01
C LEU A 364 -2.57 -18.62 -5.77
N ILE A 365 -2.73 -19.92 -5.98
CA ILE A 365 -2.89 -20.90 -4.91
C ILE A 365 -1.50 -21.36 -4.48
N MET A 366 -1.15 -21.10 -3.23
CA MET A 366 0.17 -21.37 -2.66
C MET A 366 0.05 -22.00 -1.28
N SER A 367 1.06 -22.73 -0.84
CA SER A 367 1.07 -23.31 0.50
C SER A 367 1.29 -22.25 1.58
N ASP A 368 0.65 -22.43 2.73
CA ASP A 368 0.88 -21.65 3.95
C ASP A 368 1.98 -22.26 4.86
N THR A 369 2.41 -23.49 4.56
CA THR A 369 3.39 -24.26 5.36
C THR A 369 4.67 -24.64 4.62
N ASP A 370 4.69 -24.52 3.29
CA ASP A 370 5.82 -24.88 2.42
C ASP A 370 6.11 -23.74 1.46
N ASP A 371 7.32 -23.23 1.48
CA ASP A 371 7.79 -22.10 0.69
C ASP A 371 8.63 -22.48 -0.54
N THR A 372 8.81 -23.79 -0.78
CA THR A 372 9.66 -24.35 -1.85
C THR A 372 9.36 -23.73 -3.23
N PHE A 373 8.08 -23.48 -3.55
CA PHE A 373 7.66 -22.94 -4.85
C PHE A 373 7.26 -21.45 -4.83
N ASN A 374 7.49 -20.75 -3.72
CA ASN A 374 7.10 -19.34 -3.59
C ASN A 374 7.86 -18.43 -4.54
N PHE A 375 9.05 -18.82 -5.00
CA PHE A 375 9.80 -18.09 -6.03
C PHE A 375 9.01 -17.95 -7.35
N VAL A 376 8.19 -18.96 -7.72
CA VAL A 376 7.33 -18.91 -8.92
C VAL A 376 6.31 -17.79 -8.78
N ILE A 377 5.64 -17.71 -7.62
CA ILE A 377 4.68 -16.65 -7.31
C ILE A 377 5.35 -15.28 -7.28
N ALA A 378 6.56 -15.19 -6.70
CA ALA A 378 7.32 -13.95 -6.66
C ALA A 378 7.74 -13.45 -8.06
N ILE A 379 8.18 -14.35 -8.95
CA ILE A 379 8.51 -14.01 -10.35
C ILE A 379 7.27 -13.51 -11.06
N LEU A 380 6.14 -14.24 -10.97
CA LEU A 380 4.87 -13.86 -11.58
C LEU A 380 4.42 -12.47 -11.10
N GLN A 381 4.38 -12.24 -9.77
CA GLN A 381 3.98 -10.95 -9.22
C GLN A 381 4.90 -9.81 -9.68
N SER A 382 6.22 -10.05 -9.67
CA SER A 382 7.19 -9.07 -10.15
C SER A 382 6.99 -8.73 -11.64
N GLN A 383 6.76 -9.73 -12.48
CA GLN A 383 6.45 -9.53 -13.91
C GLN A 383 5.13 -8.82 -14.10
N LEU A 384 4.07 -9.27 -13.43
CA LEU A 384 2.73 -8.71 -13.56
C LEU A 384 2.68 -7.21 -13.21
N PHE A 385 3.29 -6.80 -12.09
CA PHE A 385 3.35 -5.37 -11.73
C PHE A 385 4.08 -4.55 -12.79
N ASN A 386 5.21 -5.04 -13.30
CA ASN A 386 5.96 -4.32 -14.33
C ASN A 386 5.20 -4.27 -15.65
N LEU A 387 4.65 -5.40 -16.12
CA LEU A 387 3.86 -5.49 -17.36
C LEU A 387 2.68 -4.53 -17.37
N LEU A 388 1.92 -4.49 -16.28
CA LEU A 388 0.76 -3.62 -16.17
C LEU A 388 1.16 -2.14 -16.05
N CYS A 389 2.31 -1.83 -15.41
CA CYS A 389 2.83 -0.47 -15.40
C CYS A 389 3.25 -0.01 -16.79
N ASP A 390 4.05 -0.81 -17.47
CA ASP A 390 4.55 -0.50 -18.82
C ASP A 390 3.36 -0.37 -19.80
N LYS A 391 2.40 -1.29 -19.74
CA LYS A 391 1.18 -1.25 -20.56
C LYS A 391 0.32 -0.01 -20.30
N ALA A 392 0.15 0.36 -19.02
CA ALA A 392 -0.58 1.58 -18.68
C ALA A 392 0.08 2.82 -19.26
N ASP A 393 1.42 2.89 -19.21
CA ASP A 393 2.18 4.05 -19.68
C ASP A 393 2.24 4.11 -21.21
N ASP A 394 2.53 2.97 -21.87
CA ASP A 394 2.80 2.93 -23.30
C ASP A 394 1.53 2.83 -24.17
N GLU A 395 0.52 2.06 -23.71
CA GLU A 395 -0.70 1.82 -24.51
C GLU A 395 -1.88 2.70 -24.08
N TYR A 396 -2.00 3.05 -22.78
CA TYR A 396 -3.19 3.67 -22.21
C TYR A 396 -2.98 5.07 -21.59
N ASN A 397 -1.95 5.78 -22.00
CA ASN A 397 -1.68 7.16 -21.52
C ASN A 397 -1.64 7.28 -19.98
N GLY A 398 -1.02 6.29 -19.32
CA GLY A 398 -0.78 6.26 -17.88
C GLY A 398 -1.89 5.66 -17.03
N LYS A 399 -2.92 4.99 -17.63
CA LYS A 399 -4.03 4.39 -16.89
C LYS A 399 -4.61 3.17 -17.59
N LEU A 400 -4.71 2.07 -16.87
CA LEU A 400 -5.42 0.88 -17.35
C LEU A 400 -6.93 1.15 -17.52
N PRO A 401 -7.58 0.58 -18.55
CA PRO A 401 -9.03 0.66 -18.76
C PRO A 401 -9.83 0.07 -17.59
N ILE A 402 -9.37 -1.05 -17.04
CA ILE A 402 -9.97 -1.72 -15.91
C ILE A 402 -9.02 -1.66 -14.72
N HIS A 403 -9.53 -1.23 -13.56
CA HIS A 403 -8.74 -1.23 -12.34
C HIS A 403 -8.30 -2.65 -11.97
N VAL A 404 -7.02 -2.85 -11.66
CA VAL A 404 -6.48 -4.14 -11.21
C VAL A 404 -6.21 -4.08 -9.72
N ARG A 405 -6.91 -4.94 -8.97
CA ARG A 405 -6.80 -5.01 -7.53
C ARG A 405 -6.10 -6.27 -7.07
N PHE A 406 -4.97 -6.10 -6.42
CA PHE A 406 -4.20 -7.17 -5.80
C PHE A 406 -4.71 -7.39 -4.37
N LEU A 407 -5.22 -8.58 -4.08
CA LEU A 407 -5.64 -9.04 -2.75
C LEU A 407 -4.61 -10.06 -2.27
N LEU A 408 -3.56 -9.59 -1.61
CA LEU A 408 -2.39 -10.39 -1.28
C LEU A 408 -2.54 -10.99 0.12
N ASP A 409 -3.30 -12.08 0.23
CA ASP A 409 -3.49 -12.79 1.51
C ASP A 409 -2.21 -13.55 1.86
N GLU A 410 -1.84 -13.54 3.13
CA GLU A 410 -0.55 -14.07 3.64
C GLU A 410 0.66 -13.52 2.85
N PHE A 411 0.70 -12.19 2.66
CA PHE A 411 1.70 -11.51 1.82
C PHE A 411 3.16 -11.88 2.16
N ALA A 412 3.43 -12.19 3.41
CA ALA A 412 4.76 -12.62 3.82
C ALA A 412 5.20 -13.96 3.20
N ASN A 413 4.25 -14.79 2.77
CA ASN A 413 4.56 -16.10 2.19
C ASN A 413 4.75 -16.07 0.67
N ILE A 414 4.49 -14.93 0.02
CA ILE A 414 4.63 -14.79 -1.45
C ILE A 414 6.11 -14.85 -1.89
N GLY A 415 7.04 -14.64 -0.97
CA GLY A 415 8.44 -14.33 -1.27
C GLY A 415 8.67 -12.82 -1.42
N GLN A 416 9.90 -12.45 -1.74
CA GLN A 416 10.28 -11.04 -1.89
C GLN A 416 10.05 -10.56 -3.33
N ILE A 417 9.15 -9.60 -3.53
CA ILE A 417 9.02 -8.87 -4.79
C ILE A 417 10.06 -7.74 -4.79
N PRO A 418 11.08 -7.78 -5.66
CA PRO A 418 12.13 -6.76 -5.66
C PRO A 418 11.57 -5.36 -5.90
N ARG A 419 12.03 -4.39 -5.09
CA ARG A 419 11.60 -2.97 -5.17
C ARG A 419 10.10 -2.75 -5.00
N PHE A 420 9.41 -3.61 -4.27
CA PHE A 420 7.98 -3.48 -4.02
C PHE A 420 7.60 -2.16 -3.33
N ASP A 421 8.49 -1.60 -2.50
CA ASP A 421 8.38 -0.27 -1.92
C ASP A 421 8.17 0.84 -2.97
N LYS A 422 8.87 0.76 -4.09
CA LYS A 422 8.72 1.70 -5.21
C LYS A 422 7.48 1.40 -6.05
N LEU A 423 7.20 0.13 -6.30
CA LEU A 423 6.03 -0.31 -7.05
C LEU A 423 4.74 0.18 -6.39
N ILE A 424 4.55 -0.09 -5.09
CA ILE A 424 3.32 0.29 -4.37
C ILE A 424 3.07 1.80 -4.35
N ALA A 425 4.13 2.61 -4.40
CA ALA A 425 4.03 4.06 -4.49
C ALA A 425 3.52 4.54 -5.86
N THR A 426 3.82 3.80 -6.93
CA THR A 426 3.57 4.23 -8.32
C THR A 426 2.32 3.64 -8.94
N ILE A 427 1.86 2.46 -8.52
CA ILE A 427 0.72 1.74 -9.10
C ILE A 427 -0.59 2.52 -9.05
N ARG A 428 -0.76 3.41 -8.05
CA ARG A 428 -1.97 4.22 -7.88
C ARG A 428 -2.35 5.03 -9.12
N SER A 429 -1.37 5.65 -9.78
CA SER A 429 -1.62 6.50 -10.96
C SER A 429 -2.10 5.70 -12.17
N ARG A 430 -1.80 4.40 -12.21
CA ARG A 430 -2.06 3.46 -13.29
C ARG A 430 -3.31 2.62 -13.12
N GLU A 431 -4.21 3.02 -12.21
CA GLU A 431 -5.44 2.28 -11.85
C GLU A 431 -5.13 0.87 -11.33
N MET A 432 -4.13 0.76 -10.48
CA MET A 432 -3.83 -0.45 -9.72
C MET A 432 -3.83 -0.17 -8.23
N SER A 433 -4.13 -1.19 -7.42
CA SER A 433 -4.05 -1.10 -5.95
C SER A 433 -3.73 -2.45 -5.31
N ALA A 434 -3.05 -2.41 -4.17
CA ALA A 434 -2.70 -3.60 -3.41
C ALA A 434 -3.32 -3.58 -2.01
N SER A 435 -3.95 -4.68 -1.65
CA SER A 435 -4.36 -4.98 -0.27
C SER A 435 -3.37 -5.97 0.32
N ILE A 436 -2.53 -5.49 1.21
CA ILE A 436 -1.48 -6.27 1.87
C ILE A 436 -2.05 -6.85 3.15
N ILE A 437 -2.21 -8.16 3.20
CA ILE A 437 -2.86 -8.85 4.31
C ILE A 437 -1.82 -9.64 5.08
N LEU A 438 -1.70 -9.34 6.38
CA LEU A 438 -0.63 -9.82 7.25
C LEU A 438 -1.20 -10.40 8.55
N GLN A 439 -0.52 -11.35 9.13
CA GLN A 439 -0.77 -11.76 10.51
C GLN A 439 -0.10 -10.76 11.49
N SER A 440 1.07 -10.25 11.11
CA SER A 440 1.84 -9.29 11.89
C SER A 440 2.70 -8.40 10.99
N GLN A 441 2.86 -7.13 11.36
CA GLN A 441 3.80 -6.23 10.70
C GLN A 441 5.25 -6.72 10.79
N SER A 442 5.58 -7.52 11.82
CA SER A 442 6.92 -8.10 11.99
C SER A 442 7.30 -9.06 10.85
N GLN A 443 6.32 -9.76 10.24
CA GLN A 443 6.56 -10.61 9.08
C GLN A 443 7.04 -9.80 7.87
N LEU A 444 6.38 -8.66 7.61
CA LEU A 444 6.80 -7.76 6.54
C LEU A 444 8.22 -7.22 6.77
N LYS A 445 8.52 -6.88 8.03
CA LYS A 445 9.83 -6.37 8.44
C LYS A 445 10.95 -7.41 8.30
N ALA A 446 10.65 -8.69 8.48
CA ALA A 446 11.60 -9.77 8.28
C ALA A 446 12.05 -9.88 6.82
N ILE A 447 11.14 -9.68 5.85
CA ILE A 447 11.40 -9.84 4.41
C ILE A 447 11.96 -8.55 3.81
N TYR A 448 11.33 -7.41 4.08
CA TYR A 448 11.62 -6.13 3.42
C TYR A 448 12.50 -5.20 4.25
N LYS A 449 12.85 -5.58 5.49
CA LYS A 449 13.71 -4.79 6.40
C LYS A 449 13.19 -3.34 6.52
N ASP A 450 14.03 -2.34 6.25
CA ASP A 450 13.67 -0.92 6.34
C ASP A 450 12.62 -0.49 5.29
N ALA A 451 12.57 -1.18 4.14
CA ALA A 451 11.56 -0.92 3.12
C ALA A 451 10.13 -1.28 3.59
N ALA A 452 9.97 -2.09 4.65
CA ALA A 452 8.67 -2.44 5.19
C ALA A 452 7.87 -1.22 5.67
N GLU A 453 8.52 -0.24 6.28
CA GLU A 453 7.86 1.00 6.73
C GLU A 453 7.35 1.81 5.53
N ILE A 454 8.16 1.92 4.47
CA ILE A 454 7.77 2.60 3.22
C ILE A 454 6.54 1.92 2.59
N ILE A 455 6.50 0.58 2.61
CA ILE A 455 5.36 -0.20 2.09
C ILE A 455 4.09 0.12 2.89
N LEU A 456 4.16 0.12 4.22
CA LEU A 456 3.02 0.42 5.10
C LEU A 456 2.53 1.87 4.93
N ASP A 457 3.45 2.84 4.81
CA ASP A 457 3.13 4.26 4.64
C ASP A 457 2.47 4.57 3.30
N ASN A 458 2.67 3.72 2.28
CA ASN A 458 2.01 3.83 0.99
C ASN A 458 0.56 3.27 0.98
N ALA A 459 0.02 2.84 2.12
CA ALA A 459 -1.38 2.47 2.27
C ALA A 459 -2.13 3.57 3.06
N ASP A 460 -3.11 4.22 2.43
CA ASP A 460 -3.93 5.22 3.10
C ASP A 460 -4.92 4.61 4.12
N SER A 461 -5.16 3.31 4.05
CA SER A 461 -6.08 2.59 4.94
C SER A 461 -5.35 1.46 5.66
N THR A 462 -5.50 1.41 6.99
CA THR A 462 -5.05 0.28 7.82
C THR A 462 -6.26 -0.29 8.57
N LEU A 463 -6.55 -1.56 8.34
CA LEU A 463 -7.63 -2.29 8.99
C LEU A 463 -7.05 -3.33 9.95
N PHE A 464 -7.32 -3.17 11.23
CA PHE A 464 -6.92 -4.12 12.28
C PHE A 464 -8.11 -4.99 12.71
N LEU A 465 -8.00 -6.29 12.49
CA LEU A 465 -9.05 -7.27 12.75
C LEU A 465 -8.87 -8.01 14.08
N GLY A 466 -7.92 -7.60 14.89
CA GLY A 466 -7.60 -8.21 16.18
C GLY A 466 -6.22 -8.85 16.20
N GLY A 467 -5.61 -8.85 17.37
CA GLY A 467 -4.27 -9.37 17.61
C GLY A 467 -3.75 -8.95 18.97
N ARG A 468 -2.59 -9.49 19.36
CA ARG A 468 -1.96 -9.27 20.67
C ARG A 468 -0.52 -8.80 20.52
N GLY A 469 0.11 -8.49 21.64
CA GLY A 469 1.54 -8.19 21.71
C GLY A 469 1.90 -6.92 20.92
N LYS A 470 2.92 -7.02 20.05
CA LYS A 470 3.44 -5.86 19.31
C LYS A 470 2.39 -5.23 18.40
N ASN A 471 1.54 -6.02 17.73
CA ASN A 471 0.48 -5.49 16.87
C ASN A 471 -0.49 -4.59 17.67
N ALA A 472 -0.93 -5.04 18.86
CA ALA A 472 -1.82 -4.25 19.71
C ALA A 472 -1.15 -2.97 20.19
N LYS A 473 0.15 -3.02 20.51
CA LYS A 473 0.93 -1.86 20.91
C LYS A 473 1.05 -0.84 19.78
N ASP A 474 1.45 -1.27 18.58
CA ASP A 474 1.62 -0.39 17.42
C ASP A 474 0.30 0.30 17.06
N ILE A 475 -0.83 -0.40 17.15
CA ILE A 475 -2.16 0.19 16.94
C ILE A 475 -2.49 1.21 18.04
N SER A 476 -2.27 0.90 19.32
CA SER A 476 -2.51 1.82 20.45
C SER A 476 -1.72 3.12 20.26
N ASP A 477 -0.42 3.02 19.96
CA ASP A 477 0.45 4.17 19.73
C ASP A 477 -0.05 5.04 18.57
N ASN A 478 -0.53 4.42 17.47
CA ASN A 478 -1.05 5.11 16.29
C ASN A 478 -2.43 5.75 16.50
N LEU A 479 -3.24 5.24 17.42
CA LEU A 479 -4.54 5.85 17.78
C LEU A 479 -4.37 7.20 18.47
N GLY A 480 -3.24 7.42 19.15
CA GLY A 480 -2.93 8.64 19.86
C GLY A 480 -3.62 8.74 21.22
N ARG A 481 -3.56 9.94 21.80
CA ARG A 481 -4.04 10.21 23.17
C ARG A 481 -5.20 11.18 23.18
N GLU A 482 -6.11 11.00 24.13
CA GLU A 482 -7.16 11.94 24.52
C GLU A 482 -6.84 12.59 25.87
N THR A 483 -7.41 13.75 26.12
CA THR A 483 -7.33 14.42 27.42
C THR A 483 -8.54 14.03 28.23
N ILE A 484 -8.32 13.40 29.38
CA ILE A 484 -9.38 13.05 30.36
C ILE A 484 -9.28 13.90 31.59
N ASP A 485 -10.42 14.19 32.21
CA ASP A 485 -10.49 14.81 33.52
C ASP A 485 -10.45 13.72 34.61
N SER A 486 -9.47 13.78 35.51
CA SER A 486 -9.32 12.87 36.63
C SER A 486 -9.53 13.60 37.94
N PHE A 487 -10.19 12.93 38.85
CA PHE A 487 -10.45 13.43 40.20
C PHE A 487 -9.60 12.64 41.18
N ASN A 488 -8.74 13.34 41.94
CA ASN A 488 -8.07 12.76 43.09
C ASN A 488 -8.80 13.21 44.35
N THR A 489 -9.31 12.26 45.13
CA THR A 489 -9.85 12.49 46.46
C THR A 489 -8.72 12.26 47.47
N SER A 490 -8.34 13.27 48.22
CA SER A 490 -7.47 13.11 49.39
C SER A 490 -8.31 13.20 50.68
N GLU A 491 -8.26 12.16 51.48
CA GLU A 491 -8.84 12.12 52.81
C GLU A 491 -7.71 12.31 53.84
N ASN A 492 -7.74 13.39 54.57
CA ASN A 492 -6.78 13.63 55.63
C ASN A 492 -7.43 13.24 56.98
N ARG A 493 -6.94 12.16 57.61
CA ARG A 493 -7.44 11.61 58.87
C ARG A 493 -6.67 12.21 60.07
N GLY A 494 -6.77 13.55 60.24
CA GLY A 494 -6.31 14.23 61.43
C GLY A 494 -7.45 14.46 62.41
N THR A 495 -7.21 15.26 63.46
CA THR A 495 -8.23 15.67 64.44
C THR A 495 -9.45 16.37 63.81
N GLN A 496 -9.35 16.84 62.61
CA GLN A 496 -10.48 17.25 61.74
C GLN A 496 -10.35 16.53 60.37
N VAL A 497 -11.37 15.74 60.01
CA VAL A 497 -11.45 15.07 58.71
C VAL A 497 -11.72 16.13 57.64
N SER A 498 -10.78 16.33 56.72
CA SER A 498 -10.98 17.20 55.54
C SER A 498 -10.91 16.39 54.26
N HIS A 499 -11.90 16.57 53.41
CA HIS A 499 -11.93 15.97 52.06
C HIS A 499 -11.50 17.03 51.05
N GLY A 500 -10.41 16.76 50.32
CA GLY A 500 -9.95 17.60 49.22
C GLY A 500 -10.27 16.94 47.89
N LEU A 501 -10.91 17.66 46.97
CA LEU A 501 -11.10 17.26 45.55
C LEU A 501 -10.11 18.05 44.69
N THR A 502 -9.16 17.34 44.10
CA THR A 502 -8.20 17.94 43.15
C THR A 502 -8.52 17.49 41.76
N TYR A 503 -8.80 18.44 40.87
CA TYR A 503 -9.01 18.22 39.44
C TYR A 503 -7.65 18.17 38.76
N GLN A 504 -7.38 17.08 38.04
CA GLN A 504 -6.18 16.93 37.27
C GLN A 504 -6.54 16.44 35.85
N LYS A 505 -5.93 17.04 34.84
CA LYS A 505 -6.03 16.54 33.45
C LYS A 505 -4.90 15.58 33.18
N LEU A 506 -5.23 14.45 32.56
CA LEU A 506 -4.30 13.39 32.22
C LEU A 506 -4.45 13.06 30.72
N GLY A 507 -3.35 12.62 30.11
CA GLY A 507 -3.39 12.03 28.78
C GLY A 507 -3.58 10.53 28.89
N LYS A 508 -4.66 9.99 28.30
CA LYS A 508 -4.90 8.55 28.16
C LYS A 508 -4.82 8.17 26.69
N GLU A 509 -4.27 7.01 26.37
CA GLU A 509 -4.39 6.43 25.03
C GLU A 509 -5.87 6.26 24.71
N LEU A 510 -6.28 6.56 23.45
CA LEU A 510 -7.68 6.42 23.01
C LEU A 510 -8.20 4.99 23.21
N MET A 511 -7.32 3.99 23.05
CA MET A 511 -7.52 2.60 23.44
C MET A 511 -6.16 2.01 23.83
N THR A 512 -6.03 1.44 25.00
CA THR A 512 -4.76 0.91 25.49
C THR A 512 -4.43 -0.44 24.85
N GLN A 513 -3.17 -0.86 24.93
CA GLN A 513 -2.72 -2.14 24.36
C GLN A 513 -3.51 -3.34 24.91
N ASP A 514 -3.81 -3.34 26.20
CA ASP A 514 -4.57 -4.38 26.89
C ASP A 514 -6.05 -4.36 26.49
N GLU A 515 -6.67 -3.19 26.35
CA GLU A 515 -8.03 -3.05 25.80
C GLU A 515 -8.12 -3.60 24.37
N ILE A 516 -7.12 -3.33 23.53
CA ILE A 516 -7.04 -3.87 22.16
C ILE A 516 -6.87 -5.39 22.18
N ALA A 517 -6.07 -5.93 23.10
CA ALA A 517 -5.80 -7.37 23.19
C ALA A 517 -7.04 -8.19 23.59
N VAL A 518 -8.01 -7.58 24.28
CA VAL A 518 -9.28 -8.19 24.69
C VAL A 518 -10.47 -7.69 23.88
N MET A 519 -10.24 -6.94 22.81
CA MET A 519 -11.28 -6.42 21.93
C MET A 519 -12.17 -7.56 21.41
N ASP A 520 -13.48 -7.34 21.41
CA ASP A 520 -14.47 -8.32 20.92
C ASP A 520 -14.13 -8.82 19.51
N GLY A 521 -14.27 -10.12 19.29
CA GLY A 521 -13.93 -10.78 18.04
C GLY A 521 -14.73 -10.30 16.82
N GLY A 522 -15.88 -9.67 17.03
CA GLY A 522 -16.70 -9.03 15.98
C GLY A 522 -16.30 -7.60 15.67
N LYS A 523 -15.41 -6.98 16.48
CA LYS A 523 -14.95 -5.60 16.28
C LYS A 523 -13.64 -5.52 15.50
N CYS A 524 -13.42 -4.36 14.90
CA CYS A 524 -12.19 -4.00 14.19
C CYS A 524 -11.88 -2.51 14.36
N ILE A 525 -10.62 -2.15 14.13
CA ILE A 525 -10.17 -0.76 14.13
C ILE A 525 -9.74 -0.38 12.72
N LEU A 526 -10.32 0.70 12.20
CA LEU A 526 -9.95 1.28 10.91
C LEU A 526 -9.24 2.61 11.12
N GLN A 527 -8.09 2.74 10.49
CA GLN A 527 -7.36 4.00 10.37
C GLN A 527 -7.34 4.40 8.89
N LEU A 528 -7.79 5.62 8.59
CA LEU A 528 -7.74 6.20 7.25
C LEU A 528 -6.95 7.51 7.31
N ARG A 529 -5.98 7.69 6.45
CA ARG A 529 -5.11 8.87 6.42
C ARG A 529 -5.91 10.16 6.42
N GLY A 530 -5.66 11.03 7.42
CA GLY A 530 -6.33 12.34 7.55
C GLY A 530 -7.78 12.28 8.02
N VAL A 531 -8.21 11.15 8.57
CA VAL A 531 -9.54 10.95 9.19
C VAL A 531 -9.34 10.41 10.61
N ARG A 532 -10.29 10.62 11.48
CA ARG A 532 -10.30 10.02 12.82
C ARG A 532 -10.40 8.50 12.72
N PRO A 533 -9.74 7.73 13.61
CA PRO A 533 -9.86 6.28 13.62
C PRO A 533 -11.28 5.83 13.97
N PHE A 534 -11.69 4.67 13.47
CA PHE A 534 -13.00 4.07 13.73
C PHE A 534 -12.86 2.78 14.52
N LEU A 535 -13.68 2.61 15.55
CA LEU A 535 -13.93 1.33 16.20
C LEU A 535 -15.28 0.83 15.70
N SER A 536 -15.26 -0.15 14.81
CA SER A 536 -16.43 -0.59 14.05
C SER A 536 -16.63 -2.09 14.13
N ASP A 537 -17.79 -2.56 13.68
CA ASP A 537 -18.02 -3.99 13.49
C ASP A 537 -17.32 -4.47 12.22
N LYS A 538 -16.80 -5.70 12.24
CA LYS A 538 -16.32 -6.39 11.04
C LYS A 538 -17.47 -6.54 10.05
N TYR A 539 -17.17 -6.50 8.76
CA TYR A 539 -18.22 -6.62 7.75
C TYR A 539 -18.91 -7.97 7.79
N ASP A 540 -20.20 -7.97 8.01
CA ASP A 540 -21.02 -9.19 7.95
C ASP A 540 -21.25 -9.57 6.47
N ILE A 541 -20.57 -10.63 6.02
CA ILE A 541 -20.61 -11.11 4.64
C ILE A 541 -22.03 -11.45 4.19
N THR A 542 -22.90 -11.88 5.12
CA THR A 542 -24.30 -12.27 4.81
C THR A 542 -25.16 -11.09 4.36
N LYS A 543 -24.74 -9.86 4.68
CA LYS A 543 -25.42 -8.62 4.26
C LYS A 543 -25.02 -8.16 2.86
N HIS A 544 -24.05 -8.83 2.23
CA HIS A 544 -23.64 -8.46 0.88
C HIS A 544 -24.68 -8.93 -0.16
N PRO A 545 -25.09 -8.08 -1.13
CA PRO A 545 -26.10 -8.45 -2.14
C PRO A 545 -25.77 -9.73 -2.92
N ASN A 546 -24.48 -9.98 -3.14
CA ASN A 546 -23.97 -11.13 -3.88
C ASN A 546 -23.71 -12.37 -3.03
N TYR A 547 -23.93 -12.33 -1.71
CA TYR A 547 -23.68 -13.46 -0.81
C TYR A 547 -24.43 -14.74 -1.23
N LYS A 548 -25.66 -14.60 -1.73
CA LYS A 548 -26.50 -15.70 -2.21
C LYS A 548 -25.88 -16.52 -3.35
N TYR A 549 -24.84 -16.01 -3.99
CA TYR A 549 -24.15 -16.69 -5.10
C TYR A 549 -22.87 -17.40 -4.65
N LEU A 550 -22.50 -17.34 -3.39
CA LEU A 550 -21.34 -18.02 -2.82
C LEU A 550 -21.69 -19.45 -2.40
N SER A 551 -20.70 -20.31 -2.33
CA SER A 551 -20.86 -21.66 -1.76
C SER A 551 -21.14 -21.66 -0.24
N ASP A 552 -20.77 -20.57 0.46
CA ASP A 552 -21.12 -20.33 1.87
C ASP A 552 -22.64 -20.26 2.07
N PHE A 553 -23.39 -19.76 1.10
CA PHE A 553 -24.86 -19.72 1.11
C PHE A 553 -25.48 -21.03 0.63
N ASP A 554 -24.97 -21.57 -0.49
CA ASP A 554 -25.45 -22.80 -1.09
C ASP A 554 -24.28 -23.55 -1.73
N LYS A 555 -24.00 -24.78 -1.27
CA LYS A 555 -22.91 -25.63 -1.76
C LYS A 555 -22.97 -25.88 -3.28
N ARG A 556 -24.14 -25.78 -3.92
CA ARG A 556 -24.30 -25.85 -5.37
C ARG A 556 -23.61 -24.70 -6.12
N ASN A 557 -23.26 -23.63 -5.42
CA ASN A 557 -22.49 -22.51 -5.94
C ASN A 557 -20.97 -22.73 -5.84
N ALA A 558 -20.51 -23.87 -5.34
CA ALA A 558 -19.09 -24.20 -5.37
C ALA A 558 -18.54 -24.21 -6.81
N PHE A 559 -17.35 -23.66 -6.99
CA PHE A 559 -16.66 -23.70 -8.27
C PHE A 559 -15.95 -25.03 -8.42
N ASP A 560 -16.25 -25.73 -9.49
CA ASP A 560 -15.63 -27.01 -9.83
C ASP A 560 -14.37 -26.74 -10.67
N VAL A 561 -13.22 -26.76 -10.01
CA VAL A 561 -11.92 -26.48 -10.63
C VAL A 561 -11.56 -27.56 -11.65
N GLU A 562 -11.80 -28.83 -11.36
CA GLU A 562 -11.44 -29.95 -12.24
C GLU A 562 -12.23 -29.89 -13.55
N ARG A 563 -13.54 -29.70 -13.43
CA ARG A 563 -14.40 -29.51 -14.59
C ARG A 563 -14.01 -28.28 -15.40
N TYR A 564 -13.68 -27.17 -14.72
CA TYR A 564 -13.25 -25.95 -15.39
C TYR A 564 -11.95 -26.18 -16.17
N MET A 565 -10.98 -26.86 -15.58
CA MET A 565 -9.71 -27.19 -16.25
C MET A 565 -9.92 -28.11 -17.46
N SER A 566 -10.79 -29.14 -17.34
CA SER A 566 -11.06 -30.10 -18.42
C SER A 566 -11.88 -29.54 -19.58
N THR A 567 -12.65 -28.46 -19.38
CA THR A 567 -13.49 -27.85 -20.43
C THR A 567 -12.78 -26.75 -21.23
N ARG A 568 -11.54 -26.42 -20.88
CA ARG A 568 -10.75 -25.47 -21.65
C ARG A 568 -10.31 -26.09 -22.99
N PRO A 569 -10.26 -25.30 -24.08
CA PRO A 569 -9.63 -25.77 -25.30
C PRO A 569 -8.17 -26.16 -24.98
N ALA A 570 -7.79 -27.36 -25.37
CA ALA A 570 -6.39 -27.77 -25.30
C ALA A 570 -5.56 -26.79 -26.15
N ILE A 571 -4.51 -26.21 -25.56
CA ILE A 571 -3.50 -25.52 -26.36
C ILE A 571 -2.73 -26.63 -27.05
N VAL A 572 -2.86 -26.70 -28.37
CA VAL A 572 -2.06 -27.61 -29.20
C VAL A 572 -0.63 -27.12 -29.08
N LYS A 573 0.25 -27.94 -28.49
CA LYS A 573 1.68 -27.63 -28.46
C LYS A 573 2.20 -27.56 -29.89
N PRO A 574 3.14 -26.68 -30.22
CA PRO A 574 3.68 -26.56 -31.57
C PRO A 574 4.19 -27.89 -32.18
N ASP A 575 4.74 -28.76 -31.34
CA ASP A 575 5.20 -30.11 -31.68
C ASP A 575 4.07 -31.16 -31.83
N GLU A 576 2.84 -30.84 -31.38
CA GLU A 576 1.62 -31.63 -31.55
C GLU A 576 0.74 -31.09 -32.71
N ALA A 577 1.25 -30.15 -33.51
CA ALA A 577 0.54 -29.66 -34.67
C ALA A 577 0.43 -30.81 -35.70
N PHE A 578 -0.76 -31.39 -35.77
CA PHE A 578 -1.08 -32.38 -36.83
C PHE A 578 -1.21 -31.64 -38.17
N ASP A 579 -0.56 -32.18 -39.20
CA ASP A 579 -0.87 -31.78 -40.55
C ASP A 579 -2.34 -32.10 -40.84
N ILE A 580 -3.16 -31.06 -40.95
CA ILE A 580 -4.56 -31.22 -41.37
C ILE A 580 -4.53 -31.46 -42.86
N TYR A 581 -4.59 -32.72 -43.27
CA TYR A 581 -4.88 -33.07 -44.64
C TYR A 581 -6.37 -32.92 -44.89
N GLU A 582 -6.78 -31.97 -45.70
CA GLU A 582 -8.13 -31.96 -46.27
C GLU A 582 -8.23 -33.19 -47.18
N ILE A 583 -9.00 -34.19 -46.71
CA ILE A 583 -9.39 -35.29 -47.57
C ILE A 583 -10.51 -34.77 -48.47
N ASP A 584 -10.18 -34.50 -49.70
CA ASP A 584 -11.16 -34.16 -50.70
C ASP A 584 -11.98 -35.43 -51.04
N LEU A 585 -13.18 -35.53 -50.42
CA LEU A 585 -14.11 -36.68 -50.63
C LEU A 585 -14.77 -36.66 -52.03
N SER A 586 -14.40 -35.75 -52.92
CA SER A 586 -14.98 -35.65 -54.27
C SER A 586 -14.58 -36.77 -55.22
N ASP A 587 -13.52 -37.55 -54.89
CA ASP A 587 -13.03 -38.64 -55.78
C ASP A 587 -13.60 -40.05 -55.45
N GLU A 588 -14.31 -40.21 -54.27
CA GLU A 588 -14.91 -41.54 -53.97
C GLU A 588 -16.30 -41.76 -54.56
N ASP A 589 -17.02 -40.74 -55.03
CA ASP A 589 -18.34 -40.87 -55.64
C ASP A 589 -18.24 -41.18 -57.19
N ALA A 590 -17.05 -41.09 -57.74
CA ALA A 590 -16.84 -41.40 -59.22
C ALA A 590 -16.53 -42.90 -59.51
N ALA A 591 -16.25 -43.71 -58.46
CA ALA A 591 -15.91 -45.14 -58.63
C ALA A 591 -17.08 -46.09 -58.32
N ALA A 592 -18.28 -45.58 -58.04
CA ALA A 592 -19.48 -46.37 -57.71
C ALA A 592 -20.55 -46.41 -58.82
N GLU A 593 -20.24 -45.80 -60.00
CA GLU A 593 -21.12 -45.83 -61.18
C GLU A 593 -20.40 -46.39 -62.44
N GLU A 594 -19.62 -47.48 -62.34
CA GLU A 594 -19.27 -48.36 -63.50
C GLU A 594 -19.61 -49.81 -63.21
#